data_d1f44b65ac634bd4f444b3f48532ad3e
#
_entry.id   d1f44b65ac634bd4f444b3f48532ad3e
#
_cell.length_a   1.000
_cell.length_b   1.000
_cell.length_c   1.000
_cell.angle_alpha   90.00
_cell.angle_beta   90.00
_cell.angle_gamma   90.00
#
_symmetry.space_group_name_H-M   'P 1'
#
loop_
_entity.id
_entity.type
_entity.pdbx_description
1 polymer ?
#
loop_
_entity_poly.entity_id
_entity_poly.type
_entity_poly.pdbx_seq_one_letter_code
_entity_poly.pdbx_strand_id
1 'polypeptide(L)'
;MGHTLLKNFSTLVTAFCTGLFLLGGVSSDAKATDQPNVLMICVDDLNDWVGFLGGHPQTKTPNMDALAAKGINFTNAHCTAPGCSPSRNALLLGVEPHRSGLYPFYNLNHVDSESLSRFTPLPLLFRKNGYKTVGLSKVWHNPDNKYRQDEQWDEYRMYGTGKKDKSLIKDKGYHPEPFNKRTIACPASNPLTDFGDYNAAVHAARFLGREQQKPFFLAVGFILPHTSFIMPEANWDRFLDPISEPPIKANDLADIPQVGQSNAQIYVEIPVRRDNAWEEIRRGYLAAVNFTDENVGRVLDALEKSPHANNTIIILWSDHGFHLGEKRSFSKFSLWEEATRTPFIIFDPRNDLRNGKACSEPIGLINVYRTLCELTGISAPDYVDGMSITPWLKNSELPKEQPALITWGRGNYSLRLKDWRYNRYFDGSEELYNHRKDPYEWTNLANDPDYAPMIQNLAQKWLPKQEAPQVTSGRELYNVADADQPMKNVQSHQRFVKQYNKQRLQPPLD
;
A
#
# COMPACT_ATOMS: atom_id res chain seq x y z
N MET A 1 -70.38 28.64 -74.86
CA MET A 1 -69.47 29.77 -74.99
C MET A 1 -68.22 29.36 -74.23
N GLY A 2 -67.18 28.99 -74.78
CA GLY A 2 -66.39 29.49 -75.81
C GLY A 2 -64.96 29.53 -75.34
N HIS A 3 -64.15 28.88 -76.08
CA HIS A 3 -62.75 29.00 -76.45
C HIS A 3 -61.69 28.51 -75.48
N THR A 4 -60.96 27.44 -75.76
CA THR A 4 -59.96 27.14 -76.81
C THR A 4 -58.59 27.84 -76.58
N LEU A 5 -57.63 26.96 -76.64
CA LEU A 5 -56.28 26.95 -77.25
C LEU A 5 -55.12 26.77 -76.26
N LEU A 6 -54.50 25.74 -76.41
CA LEU A 6 -53.34 25.23 -77.20
C LEU A 6 -51.98 25.38 -76.58
N LYS A 7 -51.38 24.24 -76.42
CA LYS A 7 -49.96 23.85 -76.69
C LYS A 7 -48.80 24.51 -75.94
N ASN A 8 -48.01 23.81 -75.28
CA ASN A 8 -46.77 23.31 -75.89
C ASN A 8 -46.07 22.20 -75.03
N PHE A 9 -45.58 21.25 -75.73
CA PHE A 9 -44.71 20.13 -75.29
C PHE A 9 -43.36 20.65 -74.84
N SER A 10 -42.83 20.16 -73.75
CA SER A 10 -41.39 20.11 -73.53
C SER A 10 -41.07 18.87 -72.70
N THR A 11 -40.46 17.92 -73.38
CA THR A 11 -39.95 16.68 -72.87
C THR A 11 -38.75 16.96 -71.99
N LEU A 12 -38.79 16.54 -70.68
CA LEU A 12 -37.60 16.53 -69.83
C LEU A 12 -37.35 15.14 -69.47
N VAL A 13 -36.22 14.60 -69.95
CA VAL A 13 -35.61 13.27 -69.61
C VAL A 13 -35.12 13.30 -68.18
N THR A 14 -35.73 12.48 -67.35
CA THR A 14 -35.28 12.26 -65.98
C THR A 14 -34.27 11.13 -65.98
N ALA A 15 -32.99 11.47 -65.89
CA ALA A 15 -31.91 10.53 -65.64
C ALA A 15 -31.96 10.05 -64.19
N PHE A 16 -32.23 8.76 -63.96
CA PHE A 16 -32.08 8.11 -62.69
C PHE A 16 -30.58 7.88 -62.43
N CYS A 17 -29.94 8.73 -61.58
CA CYS A 17 -28.66 8.43 -60.98
C CYS A 17 -28.89 7.55 -59.76
N THR A 18 -28.70 6.27 -59.90
CA THR A 18 -28.54 5.30 -58.81
C THR A 18 -27.18 5.56 -58.14
N GLY A 19 -27.18 6.43 -57.14
CA GLY A 19 -26.01 6.63 -56.23
C GLY A 19 -25.87 5.38 -55.31
N LEU A 20 -24.90 4.56 -55.62
CA LEU A 20 -24.43 3.51 -54.76
C LEU A 20 -23.72 4.13 -53.55
N PHE A 21 -24.43 4.32 -52.42
CA PHE A 21 -23.80 4.63 -51.15
C PHE A 21 -23.01 3.40 -50.70
N LEU A 22 -21.73 3.36 -51.03
CA LEU A 22 -20.76 2.58 -50.29
C LEU A 22 -20.70 3.14 -48.85
N LEU A 23 -21.45 2.52 -47.96
CA LEU A 23 -21.22 2.59 -46.54
C LEU A 23 -19.84 1.96 -46.30
N GLY A 24 -18.81 2.78 -46.44
CA GLY A 24 -17.50 2.47 -45.87
C GLY A 24 -17.68 2.36 -44.36
N GLY A 25 -17.84 1.13 -43.87
CA GLY A 25 -17.68 0.84 -42.47
C GLY A 25 -16.28 1.29 -42.09
N VAL A 26 -16.19 2.42 -41.44
CA VAL A 26 -15.00 2.82 -40.68
C VAL A 26 -14.96 1.79 -39.58
N SER A 27 -14.16 0.72 -39.80
CA SER A 27 -13.80 -0.20 -38.74
C SER A 27 -13.10 0.67 -37.69
N SER A 28 -13.69 0.75 -36.51
CA SER A 28 -13.10 1.34 -35.33
C SER A 28 -11.95 0.48 -34.74
N ASP A 29 -11.17 -0.17 -35.62
CA ASP A 29 -9.98 -0.91 -35.25
C ASP A 29 -8.75 0.00 -35.04
N ALA A 30 -8.95 1.31 -35.01
CA ALA A 30 -7.89 2.23 -34.66
C ALA A 30 -7.93 2.50 -33.15
N LYS A 31 -6.86 2.05 -32.46
CA LYS A 31 -6.41 2.48 -31.13
C LYS A 31 -6.73 1.66 -29.89
N ALA A 32 -6.61 0.33 -29.94
CA ALA A 32 -6.27 -0.42 -28.75
C ALA A 32 -4.79 -0.24 -28.30
N THR A 33 -3.98 0.45 -29.11
CA THR A 33 -2.52 0.59 -28.92
C THR A 33 -2.08 1.86 -28.16
N ASP A 34 -2.97 2.83 -27.94
CA ASP A 34 -2.60 4.10 -27.29
C ASP A 34 -2.82 4.09 -25.76
N GLN A 35 -3.61 3.17 -25.23
CA GLN A 35 -3.81 3.05 -23.77
C GLN A 35 -2.59 2.38 -23.12
N PRO A 36 -2.03 2.97 -22.04
CA PRO A 36 -0.88 2.38 -21.37
C PRO A 36 -1.27 1.14 -20.59
N ASN A 37 -0.36 0.20 -20.53
CA ASN A 37 -0.42 -0.88 -19.56
C ASN A 37 -0.11 -0.37 -18.15
N VAL A 38 -0.54 -1.11 -17.14
CA VAL A 38 -0.21 -0.84 -15.74
C VAL A 38 0.40 -2.08 -15.12
N LEU A 39 1.60 -1.94 -14.56
CA LEU A 39 2.24 -2.89 -13.66
C LEU A 39 2.20 -2.32 -12.25
N MET A 40 1.41 -2.95 -11.38
CA MET A 40 1.31 -2.60 -9.97
C MET A 40 2.06 -3.63 -9.13
N ILE A 41 3.13 -3.23 -8.45
CA ILE A 41 3.92 -4.06 -7.55
C ILE A 41 3.55 -3.68 -6.11
N CYS A 42 2.97 -4.62 -5.37
CA CYS A 42 2.53 -4.46 -3.99
C CYS A 42 3.46 -5.26 -3.08
N VAL A 43 4.07 -4.64 -2.08
CA VAL A 43 4.92 -5.33 -1.11
C VAL A 43 4.26 -5.26 0.27
N ASP A 44 4.30 -6.35 1.03
CA ASP A 44 3.66 -6.45 2.34
C ASP A 44 4.66 -6.19 3.46
N ASP A 45 4.32 -5.31 4.41
CA ASP A 45 5.17 -4.95 5.56
C ASP A 45 6.54 -4.31 5.21
N LEU A 46 6.70 -3.70 4.03
CA LEU A 46 7.95 -3.05 3.65
C LEU A 46 8.00 -1.61 4.19
N ASN A 47 8.87 -1.37 5.15
CA ASN A 47 9.15 -0.02 5.67
C ASN A 47 10.19 0.73 4.81
N ASP A 48 10.74 1.80 5.34
CA ASP A 48 11.74 2.64 4.66
C ASP A 48 13.16 2.01 4.58
N TRP A 49 13.34 0.76 5.04
CA TRP A 49 14.61 0.04 4.92
C TRP A 49 14.86 -0.43 3.48
N VAL A 50 14.84 0.53 2.57
CA VAL A 50 15.18 0.42 1.15
C VAL A 50 16.23 1.47 0.81
N GLY A 51 17.11 1.20 -0.14
CA GLY A 51 18.25 2.08 -0.44
C GLY A 51 17.81 3.49 -0.83
N PHE A 52 16.81 3.63 -1.66
CA PHE A 52 16.30 4.92 -2.15
C PHE A 52 15.60 5.79 -1.08
N LEU A 53 15.27 5.24 0.11
CA LEU A 53 14.75 5.99 1.26
C LEU A 53 15.78 6.13 2.38
N GLY A 54 16.83 5.32 2.38
CA GLY A 54 17.96 5.41 3.31
C GLY A 54 17.62 5.02 4.76
N GLY A 55 16.56 4.25 4.99
CA GLY A 55 16.09 3.91 6.34
C GLY A 55 17.04 3.01 7.13
N HIS A 56 17.88 2.20 6.47
CA HIS A 56 18.88 1.37 7.15
C HIS A 56 20.19 1.29 6.35
N PRO A 57 21.38 1.47 6.99
CA PRO A 57 22.65 1.56 6.27
C PRO A 57 23.09 0.26 5.59
N GLN A 58 22.61 -0.89 6.04
CA GLN A 58 22.97 -2.20 5.49
C GLN A 58 21.97 -2.73 4.48
N THR A 59 20.95 -1.95 4.11
CA THR A 59 19.96 -2.34 3.10
C THR A 59 20.61 -2.65 1.74
N LYS A 60 20.10 -3.67 1.04
CA LYS A 60 20.55 -4.09 -0.30
C LYS A 60 19.33 -4.28 -1.21
N THR A 61 18.90 -3.19 -1.88
CA THR A 61 17.73 -3.17 -2.77
C THR A 61 18.04 -2.58 -4.15
N PRO A 62 19.05 -3.12 -4.87
CA PRO A 62 19.52 -2.50 -6.12
C PRO A 62 18.46 -2.41 -7.21
N ASN A 63 17.48 -3.31 -7.26
CA ASN A 63 16.42 -3.30 -8.27
C ASN A 63 15.36 -2.23 -8.00
N MET A 64 14.92 -2.09 -6.75
CA MET A 64 14.00 -1.02 -6.34
C MET A 64 14.70 0.34 -6.44
N ASP A 65 15.99 0.43 -6.08
CA ASP A 65 16.78 1.65 -6.19
C ASP A 65 16.92 2.09 -7.66
N ALA A 66 17.15 1.14 -8.59
CA ALA A 66 17.19 1.41 -10.02
C ALA A 66 15.82 1.89 -10.54
N LEU A 67 14.70 1.34 -10.06
CA LEU A 67 13.37 1.85 -10.40
C LEU A 67 13.16 3.26 -9.87
N ALA A 68 13.56 3.55 -8.63
CA ALA A 68 13.47 4.89 -8.03
C ALA A 68 14.33 5.92 -8.81
N ALA A 69 15.50 5.51 -9.32
CA ALA A 69 16.36 6.34 -10.15
C ALA A 69 15.77 6.62 -11.53
N LYS A 70 14.96 5.72 -12.08
CA LYS A 70 14.24 5.91 -13.36
C LYS A 70 12.90 6.64 -13.16
N GLY A 71 12.23 6.45 -12.04
CA GLY A 71 10.90 6.98 -11.73
C GLY A 71 10.93 8.21 -10.83
N ILE A 72 9.80 8.49 -10.23
CA ILE A 72 9.63 9.49 -9.18
C ILE A 72 9.48 8.77 -7.86
N ASN A 73 10.43 9.05 -6.95
CA ASN A 73 10.43 8.56 -5.59
C ASN A 73 9.68 9.52 -4.66
N PHE A 74 8.57 9.08 -4.07
CA PHE A 74 7.82 9.85 -3.09
C PHE A 74 8.35 9.52 -1.68
N THR A 75 9.23 10.39 -1.16
CA THR A 75 9.93 10.14 0.11
C THR A 75 9.07 10.35 1.35
N ASN A 76 7.88 10.94 1.19
CA ASN A 76 6.92 11.24 2.25
C ASN A 76 5.54 10.67 1.91
N ALA A 77 5.52 9.37 1.53
CA ALA A 77 4.30 8.65 1.23
C ALA A 77 3.82 7.85 2.44
N HIS A 78 2.51 7.85 2.68
CA HIS A 78 1.91 7.22 3.85
C HIS A 78 0.73 6.32 3.49
N CYS A 79 0.61 5.22 4.23
CA CYS A 79 -0.54 4.34 4.14
C CYS A 79 -1.82 5.06 4.62
N THR A 80 -2.97 4.57 4.18
CA THR A 80 -4.27 5.06 4.66
C THR A 80 -4.63 4.53 6.04
N ALA A 81 -4.05 3.39 6.39
CA ALA A 81 -4.16 2.76 7.70
C ALA A 81 -2.95 1.86 7.95
N PRO A 82 -2.41 1.79 9.18
CA PRO A 82 -1.21 1.00 9.49
C PRO A 82 -1.53 -0.49 9.67
N GLY A 83 -2.16 -1.10 8.67
CA GLY A 83 -2.52 -2.51 8.65
C GLY A 83 -2.93 -2.97 7.26
N CYS A 84 -2.54 -4.19 6.87
CA CYS A 84 -2.66 -4.69 5.50
C CYS A 84 -4.09 -4.60 4.95
N SER A 85 -5.09 -5.09 5.68
CA SER A 85 -6.48 -5.12 5.21
C SER A 85 -7.04 -3.71 5.00
N PRO A 86 -7.08 -2.81 6.01
CA PRO A 86 -7.67 -1.49 5.83
C PRO A 86 -6.92 -0.62 4.84
N SER A 87 -5.57 -0.70 4.78
CA SER A 87 -4.79 0.06 3.82
C SER A 87 -5.06 -0.39 2.38
N ARG A 88 -4.99 -1.70 2.11
CA ARG A 88 -5.27 -2.26 0.77
C ARG A 88 -6.70 -2.01 0.35
N ASN A 89 -7.66 -2.12 1.27
CA ASN A 89 -9.06 -1.82 1.00
C ASN A 89 -9.23 -0.36 0.57
N ALA A 90 -8.66 0.58 1.33
CA ALA A 90 -8.78 1.99 1.02
C ALA A 90 -8.17 2.34 -0.35
N LEU A 91 -6.96 1.86 -0.65
CA LEU A 91 -6.30 2.09 -1.94
C LEU A 91 -7.10 1.50 -3.10
N LEU A 92 -7.49 0.21 -2.99
CA LEU A 92 -8.13 -0.51 -4.10
C LEU A 92 -9.60 -0.15 -4.31
N LEU A 93 -10.29 0.36 -3.28
CA LEU A 93 -11.65 0.90 -3.41
C LEU A 93 -11.66 2.40 -3.68
N GLY A 94 -10.55 3.10 -3.43
CA GLY A 94 -10.44 4.55 -3.57
C GLY A 94 -11.21 5.31 -2.48
N VAL A 95 -11.45 4.70 -1.30
CA VAL A 95 -12.29 5.27 -0.24
C VAL A 95 -11.60 5.18 1.12
N GLU A 96 -11.51 6.32 1.80
CA GLU A 96 -10.94 6.41 3.14
C GLU A 96 -11.70 5.53 4.17
N PRO A 97 -11.00 4.95 5.18
CA PRO A 97 -11.64 4.10 6.18
C PRO A 97 -12.80 4.80 6.91
N HIS A 98 -12.67 6.10 7.23
CA HIS A 98 -13.72 6.85 7.91
C HIS A 98 -15.00 7.04 7.07
N ARG A 99 -14.92 6.88 5.75
CA ARG A 99 -16.07 6.95 4.84
C ARG A 99 -16.64 5.58 4.48
N SER A 100 -15.77 4.57 4.38
CA SER A 100 -16.18 3.20 4.06
C SER A 100 -16.69 2.42 5.28
N GLY A 101 -16.27 2.79 6.49
CA GLY A 101 -16.50 2.03 7.72
C GLY A 101 -15.55 0.83 7.89
N LEU A 102 -14.56 0.67 7.00
CA LEU A 102 -13.60 -0.44 7.01
C LEU A 102 -12.35 -0.07 7.82
N TYR A 103 -12.53 0.19 9.12
CA TYR A 103 -11.45 0.63 10.00
C TYR A 103 -10.48 -0.46 10.41
N PRO A 104 -10.93 -1.63 10.91
CA PRO A 104 -10.06 -2.63 11.46
C PRO A 104 -9.62 -3.65 10.41
N PHE A 105 -9.02 -4.71 10.89
CA PHE A 105 -8.47 -5.78 10.10
C PHE A 105 -9.58 -6.75 9.67
N TYR A 106 -10.24 -6.46 8.54
CA TYR A 106 -11.28 -7.31 8.00
C TYR A 106 -10.76 -8.32 6.99
N ASN A 107 -11.31 -9.50 7.09
CA ASN A 107 -11.37 -10.40 5.96
C ASN A 107 -12.61 -10.03 5.11
N LEU A 108 -12.41 -9.48 3.92
CA LEU A 108 -13.50 -9.04 3.04
C LEU A 108 -14.50 -10.14 2.68
N ASN A 109 -14.15 -11.42 2.87
CA ASN A 109 -15.10 -12.54 2.70
C ASN A 109 -16.29 -12.47 3.66
N HIS A 110 -16.13 -11.76 4.77
CA HIS A 110 -17.13 -11.67 5.84
C HIS A 110 -17.79 -10.30 5.90
N VAL A 111 -17.35 -9.36 5.06
CA VAL A 111 -17.99 -8.05 4.98
C VAL A 111 -19.23 -8.17 4.11
N ASP A 112 -20.34 -7.60 4.57
CA ASP A 112 -21.57 -7.54 3.82
C ASP A 112 -21.31 -7.00 2.41
N SER A 113 -21.62 -7.80 1.43
CA SER A 113 -21.43 -7.46 0.01
C SER A 113 -22.23 -6.22 -0.39
N GLU A 114 -23.35 -5.94 0.27
CA GLU A 114 -24.18 -4.75 0.01
C GLU A 114 -23.46 -3.47 0.42
N SER A 115 -22.80 -3.44 1.57
CA SER A 115 -22.04 -2.27 2.05
C SER A 115 -20.88 -1.92 1.12
N LEU A 116 -20.28 -2.90 0.45
CA LEU A 116 -19.17 -2.72 -0.48
C LEU A 116 -19.58 -2.62 -1.95
N SER A 117 -20.79 -3.08 -2.30
CA SER A 117 -21.25 -3.13 -3.70
C SER A 117 -21.31 -1.74 -4.37
N ARG A 118 -21.46 -0.70 -3.57
CA ARG A 118 -21.43 0.71 -4.01
C ARG A 118 -20.05 1.16 -4.50
N PHE A 119 -18.99 0.44 -4.17
CA PHE A 119 -17.62 0.78 -4.57
C PHE A 119 -17.13 -0.16 -5.68
N THR A 120 -16.55 0.37 -6.72
CA THR A 120 -15.94 -0.41 -7.80
C THR A 120 -14.45 -0.57 -7.49
N PRO A 121 -13.96 -1.79 -7.21
CA PRO A 121 -12.53 -2.01 -7.02
C PRO A 121 -11.71 -1.58 -8.23
N LEU A 122 -10.51 -1.07 -8.00
CA LEU A 122 -9.64 -0.60 -9.07
C LEU A 122 -9.42 -1.63 -10.19
N PRO A 123 -9.13 -2.92 -9.91
CA PRO A 123 -9.01 -3.92 -10.99
C PRO A 123 -10.30 -4.10 -11.79
N LEU A 124 -11.46 -4.05 -11.13
CA LEU A 124 -12.75 -4.14 -11.82
C LEU A 124 -13.00 -2.93 -12.71
N LEU A 125 -12.59 -1.72 -12.27
CA LEU A 125 -12.68 -0.51 -13.10
C LEU A 125 -11.85 -0.67 -14.38
N PHE A 126 -10.62 -1.15 -14.27
CA PHE A 126 -9.77 -1.41 -15.43
C PHE A 126 -10.38 -2.47 -16.36
N ARG A 127 -10.87 -3.57 -15.81
CA ARG A 127 -11.55 -4.61 -16.60
C ARG A 127 -12.75 -4.08 -17.37
N LYS A 128 -13.61 -3.26 -16.72
CA LYS A 128 -14.76 -2.61 -17.36
C LYS A 128 -14.36 -1.63 -18.46
N ASN A 129 -13.13 -1.11 -18.43
CA ASN A 129 -12.57 -0.22 -19.45
C ASN A 129 -11.70 -0.98 -20.49
N GLY A 130 -11.89 -2.28 -20.65
CA GLY A 130 -11.29 -3.06 -21.72
C GLY A 130 -9.91 -3.63 -21.45
N TYR A 131 -9.35 -3.41 -20.26
CA TYR A 131 -8.06 -3.99 -19.87
C TYR A 131 -8.17 -5.49 -19.58
N LYS A 132 -7.13 -6.22 -19.90
CA LYS A 132 -6.91 -7.56 -19.33
C LYS A 132 -6.37 -7.43 -17.93
N THR A 133 -7.07 -7.97 -16.94
CA THR A 133 -6.70 -7.87 -15.54
C THR A 133 -6.11 -9.15 -15.00
N VAL A 134 -4.89 -9.07 -14.45
CA VAL A 134 -4.17 -10.21 -13.87
C VAL A 134 -3.71 -9.87 -12.47
N GLY A 135 -4.10 -10.69 -11.50
CA GLY A 135 -3.70 -10.55 -10.10
C GLY A 135 -2.87 -11.74 -9.63
N LEU A 136 -1.71 -11.49 -9.06
CA LEU A 136 -0.81 -12.52 -8.57
C LEU A 136 -0.49 -12.31 -7.10
N SER A 137 -0.68 -13.34 -6.30
CA SER A 137 -0.39 -13.42 -4.87
C SER A 137 -1.09 -12.33 -4.03
N LYS A 138 -0.43 -11.66 -3.08
CA LYS A 138 -1.08 -10.79 -2.07
C LYS A 138 -1.37 -9.38 -2.59
N VAL A 139 -2.34 -9.22 -3.49
CA VAL A 139 -2.86 -7.90 -3.89
C VAL A 139 -3.87 -7.39 -2.85
N TRP A 140 -4.87 -8.18 -2.52
CA TRP A 140 -5.74 -8.00 -1.37
C TRP A 140 -5.14 -8.65 -0.12
N HIS A 141 -5.62 -8.26 1.08
CA HIS A 141 -5.12 -8.84 2.33
C HIS A 141 -5.31 -10.35 2.42
N ASN A 142 -6.51 -10.81 2.14
CA ASN A 142 -6.78 -12.25 2.12
C ASN A 142 -6.81 -12.76 0.67
N PRO A 143 -5.84 -13.59 0.34
CA PRO A 143 -5.73 -14.17 -1.00
C PRO A 143 -6.85 -15.15 -1.36
N ASP A 144 -7.43 -15.81 -0.34
CA ASP A 144 -8.61 -16.69 -0.52
C ASP A 144 -9.90 -15.86 -0.55
N ASN A 145 -9.76 -14.54 -0.55
CA ASN A 145 -10.88 -13.63 -0.59
C ASN A 145 -11.65 -13.78 -1.89
N LYS A 146 -12.86 -14.31 -1.79
CA LYS A 146 -13.77 -14.46 -2.90
C LYS A 146 -14.53 -13.18 -3.25
N TYR A 147 -14.23 -12.06 -2.59
CA TYR A 147 -14.91 -10.81 -2.84
C TYR A 147 -14.76 -10.38 -4.30
N ARG A 148 -15.80 -10.65 -5.09
CA ARG A 148 -15.89 -10.27 -6.51
C ARG A 148 -14.63 -10.62 -7.34
N GLN A 149 -13.86 -11.65 -6.97
CA GLN A 149 -12.61 -11.97 -7.67
C GLN A 149 -12.86 -12.31 -9.14
N ASP A 150 -13.90 -13.10 -9.42
CA ASP A 150 -14.27 -13.47 -10.80
C ASP A 150 -14.74 -12.27 -11.64
N GLU A 151 -15.19 -11.19 -10.96
CA GLU A 151 -15.55 -9.95 -11.62
C GLU A 151 -14.36 -9.02 -11.83
N GLN A 152 -13.41 -9.01 -10.90
CA GLN A 152 -12.26 -8.11 -10.91
C GLN A 152 -11.16 -8.56 -11.86
N TRP A 153 -10.93 -9.86 -11.96
CA TRP A 153 -9.76 -10.43 -12.60
C TRP A 153 -10.16 -11.37 -13.74
N ASP A 154 -9.46 -11.26 -14.88
CA ASP A 154 -9.48 -12.29 -15.93
C ASP A 154 -8.64 -13.49 -15.52
N GLU A 155 -7.60 -13.28 -14.72
CA GLU A 155 -6.78 -14.30 -14.08
C GLU A 155 -6.36 -13.85 -12.69
N TYR A 156 -6.61 -14.68 -11.67
CA TYR A 156 -6.06 -14.46 -10.34
C TYR A 156 -5.41 -15.74 -9.81
N ARG A 157 -4.16 -15.62 -9.34
CA ARG A 157 -3.45 -16.77 -8.81
C ARG A 157 -2.72 -16.45 -7.51
N MET A 158 -3.09 -17.17 -6.45
CA MET A 158 -2.41 -17.12 -5.17
C MET A 158 -1.27 -18.11 -5.10
N TYR A 159 -0.10 -17.63 -4.69
CA TYR A 159 1.08 -18.46 -4.45
C TYR A 159 1.38 -18.67 -2.96
N GLY A 160 0.84 -17.82 -2.09
CA GLY A 160 1.05 -17.90 -0.64
C GLY A 160 2.51 -17.78 -0.25
N THR A 161 2.84 -18.30 0.92
CA THR A 161 4.23 -18.32 1.43
C THR A 161 5.07 -19.47 0.85
N GLY A 162 4.47 -20.31 0.01
CA GLY A 162 5.15 -21.46 -0.58
C GLY A 162 5.26 -22.68 0.35
N LYS A 163 5.94 -23.72 -0.15
CA LYS A 163 6.23 -24.94 0.61
C LYS A 163 7.62 -24.81 1.23
N LYS A 164 7.69 -24.84 2.53
CA LYS A 164 8.96 -24.71 3.28
C LYS A 164 9.15 -25.95 4.15
N ASP A 165 10.38 -26.41 4.25
CA ASP A 165 10.70 -27.56 5.12
C ASP A 165 10.51 -27.15 6.59
N LYS A 166 9.50 -27.73 7.23
CA LYS A 166 9.15 -27.43 8.62
C LYS A 166 10.20 -27.89 9.61
N SER A 167 11.02 -28.89 9.27
CA SER A 167 12.10 -29.37 10.13
C SER A 167 13.22 -28.34 10.20
N LEU A 168 13.65 -27.80 9.06
CA LEU A 168 14.65 -26.72 9.01
C LEU A 168 14.18 -25.47 9.75
N ILE A 169 12.91 -25.09 9.57
CA ILE A 169 12.33 -23.94 10.27
C ILE A 169 12.36 -24.17 11.79
N LYS A 170 12.00 -25.36 12.26
CA LYS A 170 11.98 -25.69 13.69
C LYS A 170 13.35 -25.64 14.33
N ASP A 171 14.36 -26.09 13.61
CA ASP A 171 15.71 -26.26 14.19
C ASP A 171 16.57 -24.98 14.10
N LYS A 172 16.35 -24.13 13.07
CA LYS A 172 17.15 -22.91 12.81
C LYS A 172 16.42 -21.60 13.10
N GLY A 173 15.13 -21.64 13.41
CA GLY A 173 14.32 -20.44 13.53
C GLY A 173 14.25 -19.90 14.94
N TYR A 174 14.17 -18.57 15.09
CA TYR A 174 13.84 -17.92 16.35
C TYR A 174 12.34 -18.04 16.65
N HIS A 175 12.01 -18.62 17.82
CA HIS A 175 10.64 -18.94 18.25
C HIS A 175 10.33 -18.31 19.61
N PRO A 176 10.01 -17.03 19.69
CA PRO A 176 9.75 -16.39 20.97
C PRO A 176 8.43 -16.88 21.61
N GLU A 177 8.44 -17.08 22.90
CA GLU A 177 7.23 -17.13 23.71
C GLU A 177 6.74 -15.68 23.94
N PRO A 178 5.48 -15.32 23.80
CA PRO A 178 4.28 -16.18 23.79
C PRO A 178 3.68 -16.46 22.39
N PHE A 179 4.43 -16.32 21.31
CA PHE A 179 3.91 -16.47 19.94
C PHE A 179 3.54 -17.90 19.54
N ASN A 180 3.10 -18.76 20.46
CA ASN A 180 2.77 -20.15 20.18
C ASN A 180 3.85 -20.87 19.37
N LYS A 181 5.11 -20.58 19.64
CA LYS A 181 6.28 -21.12 18.94
C LYS A 181 6.29 -20.81 17.44
N ARG A 182 5.71 -19.68 17.03
CA ARG A 182 5.76 -19.25 15.63
C ARG A 182 7.16 -18.73 15.31
N THR A 183 7.78 -19.24 14.26
CA THR A 183 9.07 -18.74 13.77
C THR A 183 8.95 -17.29 13.32
N ILE A 184 9.84 -16.41 13.80
CA ILE A 184 9.89 -15.01 13.33
C ILE A 184 10.90 -14.85 12.20
N ALA A 185 12.12 -15.38 12.34
CA ALA A 185 13.16 -15.29 11.32
C ALA A 185 13.83 -16.66 11.13
N CYS A 186 14.13 -17.03 9.89
CA CYS A 186 14.81 -18.29 9.58
C CYS A 186 15.32 -18.29 8.14
N PRO A 187 16.62 -18.57 7.89
CA PRO A 187 17.09 -18.96 6.57
C PRO A 187 16.55 -20.34 6.18
N ALA A 188 16.27 -20.54 4.89
CA ALA A 188 15.77 -21.81 4.37
C ALA A 188 16.58 -22.26 3.14
N SER A 189 17.04 -23.50 3.15
CA SER A 189 17.82 -24.10 2.05
C SER A 189 16.95 -24.73 0.96
N ASN A 190 15.65 -24.46 0.97
CA ASN A 190 14.71 -24.92 -0.05
C ASN A 190 15.05 -24.33 -1.44
N PRO A 191 14.73 -25.06 -2.54
CA PRO A 191 14.85 -24.51 -3.89
C PRO A 191 13.92 -23.30 -4.06
N LEU A 192 14.30 -22.34 -4.92
CA LEU A 192 13.53 -21.11 -5.16
C LEU A 192 12.08 -21.37 -5.55
N THR A 193 11.80 -22.47 -6.23
CA THR A 193 10.44 -22.90 -6.63
C THR A 193 9.51 -23.21 -5.46
N ASP A 194 10.04 -23.37 -4.26
CA ASP A 194 9.25 -23.56 -3.03
C ASP A 194 8.82 -22.23 -2.40
N PHE A 195 9.31 -21.10 -2.89
CA PHE A 195 8.93 -19.78 -2.39
C PHE A 195 7.82 -19.17 -3.26
N GLY A 196 6.72 -18.74 -2.61
CA GLY A 196 5.55 -18.19 -3.30
C GLY A 196 5.87 -16.90 -4.05
N ASP A 197 6.65 -15.99 -3.47
CA ASP A 197 7.02 -14.72 -4.08
C ASP A 197 7.87 -14.92 -5.35
N TYR A 198 8.79 -15.89 -5.35
CA TYR A 198 9.52 -16.28 -6.54
C TYR A 198 8.58 -16.78 -7.65
N ASN A 199 7.63 -17.63 -7.30
CA ASN A 199 6.67 -18.17 -8.27
C ASN A 199 5.73 -17.09 -8.83
N ALA A 200 5.34 -16.11 -8.01
CA ALA A 200 4.58 -14.94 -8.46
C ALA A 200 5.39 -14.10 -9.46
N ALA A 201 6.66 -13.82 -9.15
CA ALA A 201 7.56 -13.09 -10.05
C ALA A 201 7.78 -13.83 -11.38
N VAL A 202 8.01 -15.15 -11.34
CA VAL A 202 8.17 -15.99 -12.56
C VAL A 202 6.89 -16.00 -13.39
N HIS A 203 5.71 -16.03 -12.76
CA HIS A 203 4.44 -15.95 -13.50
C HIS A 203 4.29 -14.57 -14.16
N ALA A 204 4.53 -13.49 -13.43
CA ALA A 204 4.50 -12.13 -13.99
C ALA A 204 5.46 -12.00 -15.17
N ALA A 205 6.70 -12.50 -15.04
CA ALA A 205 7.69 -12.48 -16.12
C ALA A 205 7.21 -13.24 -17.37
N ARG A 206 6.60 -14.40 -17.21
CA ARG A 206 6.03 -15.18 -18.33
C ARG A 206 4.84 -14.46 -18.98
N PHE A 207 4.03 -13.76 -18.22
CA PHE A 207 2.93 -12.95 -18.75
C PHE A 207 3.47 -11.77 -19.58
N LEU A 208 4.44 -11.04 -19.05
CA LEU A 208 5.06 -9.88 -19.69
C LEU A 208 5.83 -10.25 -20.97
N GLY A 209 6.44 -11.43 -21.02
CA GLY A 209 7.17 -11.93 -22.20
C GLY A 209 6.29 -12.36 -23.38
N ARG A 210 4.95 -12.25 -23.27
CA ARG A 210 4.00 -12.60 -24.33
C ARG A 210 3.37 -11.34 -24.90
N GLU A 211 3.07 -11.32 -26.20
CA GLU A 211 2.23 -10.28 -26.76
C GLU A 211 0.84 -10.30 -26.13
N GLN A 212 0.31 -9.14 -25.84
CA GLN A 212 -1.03 -8.93 -25.32
C GLN A 212 -1.90 -8.21 -26.36
N GLN A 213 -3.09 -8.72 -26.61
CA GLN A 213 -4.03 -8.15 -27.59
C GLN A 213 -4.81 -6.94 -27.03
N LYS A 214 -4.73 -6.70 -25.74
CA LYS A 214 -5.40 -5.62 -25.02
C LYS A 214 -4.40 -4.97 -24.06
N PRO A 215 -4.60 -3.71 -23.70
CA PRO A 215 -3.85 -3.14 -22.58
C PRO A 215 -4.12 -4.00 -21.32
N PHE A 216 -3.14 -4.10 -20.44
CA PHE A 216 -3.26 -4.91 -19.24
C PHE A 216 -3.09 -4.10 -17.95
N PHE A 217 -3.77 -4.58 -16.91
CA PHE A 217 -3.54 -4.23 -15.52
C PHE A 217 -3.01 -5.47 -14.81
N LEU A 218 -1.69 -5.52 -14.61
CA LEU A 218 -1.01 -6.61 -13.92
C LEU A 218 -0.65 -6.16 -12.50
N ALA A 219 -1.24 -6.80 -11.49
CA ALA A 219 -0.90 -6.58 -10.09
C ALA A 219 -0.15 -7.78 -9.53
N VAL A 220 1.06 -7.54 -8.99
CA VAL A 220 1.93 -8.55 -8.39
C VAL A 220 2.12 -8.21 -6.93
N GLY A 221 1.61 -9.04 -6.03
CA GLY A 221 1.73 -8.87 -4.58
C GLY A 221 2.80 -9.80 -4.00
N PHE A 222 3.84 -9.25 -3.37
CA PHE A 222 4.82 -10.00 -2.62
C PHE A 222 4.45 -10.04 -1.14
N ILE A 223 4.65 -11.20 -0.51
CA ILE A 223 4.32 -11.42 0.90
C ILE A 223 5.49 -11.00 1.80
N LEU A 224 6.73 -11.31 1.43
CA LEU A 224 7.88 -10.83 2.18
C LEU A 224 8.09 -9.33 1.93
N PRO A 225 8.53 -8.59 2.97
CA PRO A 225 9.01 -9.02 4.29
C PRO A 225 7.96 -9.23 5.39
N HIS A 226 6.70 -9.55 5.10
CA HIS A 226 5.74 -9.90 6.15
C HIS A 226 6.25 -11.08 6.99
N THR A 227 6.07 -10.99 8.31
CA THR A 227 6.42 -12.05 9.27
C THR A 227 5.68 -13.36 8.95
N SER A 228 6.29 -14.52 8.87
CA SER A 228 7.66 -14.85 9.33
C SER A 228 8.67 -14.58 8.22
N PHE A 229 9.81 -14.00 8.58
CA PHE A 229 10.93 -13.74 7.70
C PHE A 229 11.65 -15.03 7.34
N ILE A 230 11.08 -15.80 6.43
CA ILE A 230 11.65 -17.08 5.97
C ILE A 230 12.00 -16.92 4.50
N MET A 231 13.28 -16.81 4.21
CA MET A 231 13.83 -16.54 2.89
C MET A 231 14.95 -17.53 2.53
N PRO A 232 15.40 -17.56 1.27
CA PRO A 232 16.54 -18.38 0.88
C PRO A 232 17.79 -18.07 1.70
N GLU A 233 18.55 -19.09 2.08
CA GLU A 233 19.79 -18.98 2.83
C GLU A 233 20.80 -18.02 2.16
N ALA A 234 20.87 -18.04 0.84
CA ALA A 234 21.73 -17.11 0.09
C ALA A 234 21.42 -15.62 0.31
N ASN A 235 20.16 -15.24 0.64
CA ASN A 235 19.80 -13.88 0.99
C ASN A 235 20.17 -13.56 2.45
N TRP A 236 20.04 -14.53 3.36
CA TRP A 236 20.48 -14.41 4.74
C TRP A 236 21.98 -14.20 4.85
N ASP A 237 22.78 -14.98 4.12
CA ASP A 237 24.25 -14.95 4.15
C ASP A 237 24.85 -13.63 3.63
N ARG A 238 24.06 -12.77 3.00
CA ARG A 238 24.48 -11.40 2.63
C ARG A 238 24.58 -10.43 3.80
N PHE A 239 24.12 -10.84 4.98
CA PHE A 239 23.99 -10.00 6.18
C PHE A 239 24.65 -10.66 7.40
N LEU A 240 25.85 -11.26 7.22
CA LEU A 240 26.55 -11.94 8.31
C LEU A 240 27.25 -10.99 9.29
N ASP A 241 27.54 -9.76 8.87
CA ASP A 241 28.08 -8.73 9.74
C ASP A 241 27.06 -8.34 10.83
N PRO A 242 27.51 -7.82 11.99
CA PRO A 242 26.60 -7.29 13.00
C PRO A 242 25.61 -6.29 12.42
N ILE A 243 24.33 -6.47 12.71
CA ILE A 243 23.27 -5.60 12.18
C ILE A 243 23.13 -4.37 13.09
N SER A 244 23.23 -3.20 12.47
CA SER A 244 23.04 -1.91 13.16
C SER A 244 21.65 -1.82 13.78
N GLU A 245 21.58 -1.22 14.94
CA GLU A 245 20.33 -0.90 15.61
C GLU A 245 19.74 0.41 15.04
N PRO A 246 18.42 0.48 14.77
CA PRO A 246 17.80 1.74 14.45
C PRO A 246 17.87 2.69 15.66
N PRO A 247 17.74 4.01 15.47
CA PRO A 247 17.72 4.95 16.58
C PRO A 247 16.55 4.64 17.54
N ILE A 248 16.89 4.25 18.77
CA ILE A 248 15.92 3.91 19.83
C ILE A 248 16.17 4.81 21.03
N LYS A 249 15.12 5.44 21.55
CA LYS A 249 15.12 6.21 22.79
C LYS A 249 14.61 5.33 23.94
N ALA A 250 15.34 5.31 25.05
CA ALA A 250 14.81 4.77 26.30
C ALA A 250 13.61 5.63 26.75
N ASN A 251 12.58 5.00 27.31
CA ASN A 251 11.36 5.66 27.80
C ASN A 251 10.61 6.47 26.73
N ASP A 252 10.70 6.06 25.48
CA ASP A 252 10.09 6.74 24.33
C ASP A 252 8.55 6.83 24.41
N LEU A 253 7.92 5.98 25.21
CA LEU A 253 6.46 5.98 25.42
C LEU A 253 6.00 6.88 26.58
N ALA A 254 6.92 7.52 27.33
CA ALA A 254 6.58 8.20 28.57
C ALA A 254 5.69 9.44 28.41
N ASP A 255 5.81 10.17 27.30
CA ASP A 255 5.02 11.36 26.97
C ASP A 255 3.84 11.07 26.01
N ILE A 256 3.59 9.80 25.73
CA ILE A 256 2.54 9.36 24.81
C ILE A 256 1.25 9.07 25.58
N PRO A 257 0.05 9.49 25.08
CA PRO A 257 -1.23 9.16 25.69
C PRO A 257 -1.46 7.65 25.80
N GLN A 258 -2.26 7.22 26.78
CA GLN A 258 -2.54 5.80 27.02
C GLN A 258 -3.07 5.05 25.79
N VAL A 259 -3.91 5.69 24.98
CA VAL A 259 -4.41 5.08 23.72
C VAL A 259 -3.25 4.86 22.76
N GLY A 260 -2.38 5.85 22.58
CA GLY A 260 -1.17 5.73 21.78
C GLY A 260 -0.27 4.60 22.27
N GLN A 261 0.05 4.59 23.58
CA GLN A 261 0.85 3.51 24.21
C GLN A 261 0.25 2.12 23.95
N SER A 262 -1.08 1.99 23.96
CA SER A 262 -1.76 0.70 23.73
C SER A 262 -1.54 0.15 22.31
N ASN A 263 -1.17 0.98 21.37
CA ASN A 263 -0.84 0.60 19.99
C ASN A 263 0.61 0.08 19.87
N ALA A 264 1.49 0.36 20.84
CA ALA A 264 2.82 -0.23 20.87
C ALA A 264 2.73 -1.75 21.07
N GLN A 265 3.41 -2.50 20.23
CA GLN A 265 3.38 -3.97 20.26
C GLN A 265 4.41 -4.53 21.27
N ILE A 266 4.41 -3.97 22.50
CA ILE A 266 5.37 -4.31 23.55
C ILE A 266 5.35 -5.79 23.96
N TYR A 267 4.22 -6.45 23.83
CA TYR A 267 4.09 -7.87 24.14
C TYR A 267 4.91 -8.76 23.19
N VAL A 268 5.30 -8.23 22.02
CA VAL A 268 6.21 -8.87 21.07
C VAL A 268 7.66 -8.42 21.33
N GLU A 269 7.85 -7.13 21.54
CA GLU A 269 9.15 -6.51 21.74
C GLU A 269 9.86 -7.08 22.97
N ILE A 270 9.13 -7.30 24.07
CA ILE A 270 9.70 -7.79 25.32
C ILE A 270 10.34 -9.17 25.20
N PRO A 271 9.70 -10.22 24.68
CA PRO A 271 10.37 -11.49 24.46
C PRO A 271 11.61 -11.39 23.60
N VAL A 272 11.56 -10.59 22.54
CA VAL A 272 12.70 -10.37 21.63
C VAL A 272 13.87 -9.73 22.36
N ARG A 273 13.62 -8.72 23.21
CA ARG A 273 14.64 -8.05 24.02
C ARG A 273 15.19 -8.99 25.09
N ARG A 274 14.34 -9.69 25.81
CA ARG A 274 14.75 -10.69 26.83
C ARG A 274 15.69 -11.74 26.26
N ASP A 275 15.38 -12.22 25.05
CA ASP A 275 16.13 -13.30 24.42
C ASP A 275 17.34 -12.76 23.61
N ASN A 276 17.57 -11.43 23.64
CA ASN A 276 18.61 -10.72 22.87
C ASN A 276 18.56 -11.02 21.36
N ALA A 277 17.35 -11.13 20.81
CA ALA A 277 17.12 -11.63 19.45
C ALA A 277 16.89 -10.52 18.42
N TRP A 278 17.06 -9.24 18.79
CA TRP A 278 16.83 -8.12 17.87
C TRP A 278 17.72 -8.15 16.64
N GLU A 279 18.99 -8.48 16.83
CA GLU A 279 19.92 -8.55 15.69
C GLU A 279 19.48 -9.61 14.68
N GLU A 280 19.10 -10.81 15.16
CA GLU A 280 18.62 -11.89 14.29
C GLU A 280 17.33 -11.52 13.55
N ILE A 281 16.41 -10.85 14.23
CA ILE A 281 15.16 -10.40 13.63
C ILE A 281 15.41 -9.34 12.56
N ARG A 282 16.25 -8.33 12.82
CA ARG A 282 16.62 -7.29 11.88
C ARG A 282 17.36 -7.87 10.67
N ARG A 283 18.26 -8.82 10.91
CA ARG A 283 18.92 -9.61 9.85
C ARG A 283 17.89 -10.30 8.96
N GLY A 284 16.94 -11.01 9.59
CA GLY A 284 15.85 -11.69 8.87
C GLY A 284 15.01 -10.74 8.04
N TYR A 285 14.71 -9.56 8.57
CA TYR A 285 13.96 -8.53 7.85
C TYR A 285 14.75 -8.00 6.63
N LEU A 286 16.03 -7.62 6.81
CA LEU A 286 16.90 -7.16 5.71
C LEU A 286 17.08 -8.23 4.63
N ALA A 287 17.24 -9.49 5.04
CA ALA A 287 17.36 -10.60 4.10
C ALA A 287 16.04 -10.87 3.35
N ALA A 288 14.90 -10.71 4.02
CA ALA A 288 13.59 -10.81 3.38
C ALA A 288 13.34 -9.66 2.39
N VAL A 289 13.71 -8.42 2.75
CA VAL A 289 13.68 -7.26 1.85
C VAL A 289 14.56 -7.49 0.62
N ASN A 290 15.77 -8.02 0.81
CA ASN A 290 16.68 -8.32 -0.29
C ASN A 290 16.13 -9.41 -1.23
N PHE A 291 15.49 -10.46 -0.69
CA PHE A 291 14.83 -11.47 -1.53
C PHE A 291 13.62 -10.91 -2.29
N THR A 292 12.87 -10.00 -1.67
CA THR A 292 11.78 -9.29 -2.34
C THR A 292 12.30 -8.40 -3.45
N ASP A 293 13.40 -7.68 -3.22
CA ASP A 293 14.07 -6.87 -4.25
C ASP A 293 14.50 -7.71 -5.47
N GLU A 294 15.05 -8.90 -5.27
CA GLU A 294 15.36 -9.81 -6.37
C GLU A 294 14.11 -10.23 -7.17
N ASN A 295 12.99 -10.45 -6.48
CA ASN A 295 11.74 -10.80 -7.16
C ASN A 295 11.15 -9.60 -7.93
N VAL A 296 11.25 -8.39 -7.38
CA VAL A 296 10.94 -7.15 -8.09
C VAL A 296 11.82 -7.04 -9.34
N GLY A 297 13.13 -7.28 -9.20
CA GLY A 297 14.09 -7.26 -10.33
C GLY A 297 13.69 -8.23 -11.44
N ARG A 298 13.27 -9.46 -11.10
CA ARG A 298 12.80 -10.44 -12.11
C ARG A 298 11.59 -9.93 -12.92
N VAL A 299 10.68 -9.23 -12.28
CA VAL A 299 9.51 -8.65 -12.96
C VAL A 299 9.91 -7.46 -13.82
N LEU A 300 10.73 -6.56 -13.30
CA LEU A 300 11.20 -5.37 -14.02
C LEU A 300 12.06 -5.75 -15.24
N ASP A 301 12.98 -6.70 -15.09
CA ASP A 301 13.80 -7.23 -16.18
C ASP A 301 12.97 -7.86 -17.31
N ALA A 302 11.93 -8.59 -16.94
CA ALA A 302 11.03 -9.18 -17.90
C ALA A 302 10.21 -8.12 -18.66
N LEU A 303 9.79 -7.06 -17.98
CA LEU A 303 9.11 -5.92 -18.61
C LEU A 303 10.05 -5.19 -19.56
N GLU A 304 11.29 -4.88 -19.13
CA GLU A 304 12.28 -4.15 -19.93
C GLU A 304 12.61 -4.87 -21.25
N LYS A 305 12.63 -6.21 -21.23
CA LYS A 305 12.88 -7.08 -22.40
C LYS A 305 11.61 -7.36 -23.21
N SER A 306 10.45 -6.90 -22.79
CA SER A 306 9.16 -7.17 -23.42
C SER A 306 8.78 -6.12 -24.47
N PRO A 307 7.85 -6.41 -25.39
CA PRO A 307 7.30 -5.42 -26.30
C PRO A 307 6.51 -4.30 -25.58
N HIS A 308 6.26 -4.43 -24.28
CA HIS A 308 5.45 -3.53 -23.48
C HIS A 308 6.26 -2.47 -22.73
N ALA A 309 7.59 -2.54 -22.75
CA ALA A 309 8.50 -1.72 -21.96
C ALA A 309 8.20 -0.21 -22.05
N ASN A 310 7.98 0.28 -23.27
CA ASN A 310 7.80 1.72 -23.54
C ASN A 310 6.35 2.22 -23.38
N ASN A 311 5.41 1.35 -23.00
CA ASN A 311 4.00 1.72 -22.82
C ASN A 311 3.41 1.12 -21.53
N THR A 312 4.22 0.91 -20.48
CA THR A 312 3.76 0.38 -19.20
C THR A 312 4.08 1.33 -18.07
N ILE A 313 3.04 1.82 -17.39
CA ILE A 313 3.16 2.56 -16.13
C ILE A 313 3.51 1.57 -15.04
N ILE A 314 4.55 1.85 -14.26
CA ILE A 314 4.94 1.04 -13.10
C ILE A 314 4.60 1.81 -11.83
N ILE A 315 3.90 1.15 -10.91
CA ILE A 315 3.71 1.60 -9.53
C ILE A 315 4.26 0.54 -8.59
N LEU A 316 5.20 0.94 -7.73
CA LEU A 316 5.67 0.12 -6.61
C LEU A 316 5.24 0.80 -5.31
N TRP A 317 4.63 0.03 -4.40
CA TRP A 317 4.16 0.52 -3.11
C TRP A 317 4.17 -0.57 -2.04
N SER A 318 4.32 -0.15 -0.77
CA SER A 318 4.04 -1.00 0.38
C SER A 318 2.70 -0.63 1.00
N ASP A 319 2.01 -1.58 1.57
CA ASP A 319 0.68 -1.34 2.18
C ASP A 319 0.77 -0.54 3.48
N HIS A 320 1.85 -0.63 4.23
CA HIS A 320 2.19 0.17 5.42
C HIS A 320 3.68 -0.01 5.75
N GLY A 321 4.15 0.67 6.77
CA GLY A 321 5.48 0.51 7.33
C GLY A 321 5.59 -0.63 8.36
N PHE A 322 6.70 -0.66 9.14
CA PHE A 322 6.97 -1.71 10.10
C PHE A 322 7.99 -1.25 11.15
N HIS A 323 7.71 -1.47 12.43
CA HIS A 323 8.63 -1.22 13.54
C HIS A 323 9.57 -2.39 13.76
N LEU A 324 10.84 -2.10 14.00
CA LEU A 324 11.90 -3.06 14.31
C LEU A 324 12.64 -2.71 15.63
N GLY A 325 11.90 -2.17 16.59
CA GLY A 325 12.35 -1.80 17.94
C GLY A 325 12.03 -0.36 18.31
N GLU A 326 11.79 0.53 17.35
CA GLU A 326 11.37 1.91 17.55
C GLU A 326 10.04 1.94 18.32
N LYS A 327 9.81 2.94 19.17
CA LYS A 327 8.60 3.07 19.99
C LYS A 327 8.28 1.80 20.80
N ARG A 328 9.32 1.04 21.24
CA ARG A 328 9.11 -0.24 21.95
C ARG A 328 8.17 -1.20 21.20
N SER A 329 8.18 -1.11 19.86
CA SER A 329 7.27 -1.86 19.00
C SER A 329 8.00 -2.83 18.09
N PHE A 330 7.31 -3.93 17.79
CA PHE A 330 7.60 -4.83 16.69
C PHE A 330 6.34 -5.00 15.85
N SER A 331 6.42 -4.83 14.54
CA SER A 331 5.28 -4.90 13.62
C SER A 331 4.70 -3.51 13.26
N LYS A 332 3.42 -3.37 13.14
CA LYS A 332 2.67 -2.21 12.65
C LYS A 332 1.59 -1.81 13.67
N PHE A 333 0.51 -1.22 13.25
CA PHE A 333 -0.68 -0.94 14.06
C PHE A 333 -0.58 0.27 14.98
N SER A 334 0.30 1.22 14.64
CA SER A 334 0.44 2.50 15.32
C SER A 334 0.30 3.67 14.33
N LEU A 335 0.09 4.88 14.85
CA LEU A 335 0.01 6.10 14.04
C LEU A 335 1.37 6.79 13.84
N TRP A 336 2.47 6.19 14.30
CA TRP A 336 3.82 6.73 14.19
C TRP A 336 4.45 6.49 12.82
N GLU A 337 5.53 7.23 12.53
CA GLU A 337 6.18 7.27 11.22
C GLU A 337 6.52 5.88 10.70
N GLU A 338 7.18 5.04 11.51
CA GLU A 338 7.67 3.73 11.11
C GLU A 338 6.57 2.75 10.65
N ALA A 339 5.36 2.88 11.22
CA ALA A 339 4.22 2.06 10.81
C ALA A 339 3.43 2.66 9.63
N THR A 340 3.57 3.95 9.37
CA THR A 340 2.72 4.66 8.40
C THR A 340 3.42 5.07 7.13
N ARG A 341 4.74 5.37 7.18
CA ARG A 341 5.55 5.71 6.01
C ARG A 341 5.80 4.48 5.16
N THR A 342 5.62 4.63 3.85
CA THR A 342 5.73 3.51 2.90
C THR A 342 6.62 3.87 1.72
N PRO A 343 7.42 2.95 1.19
CA PRO A 343 8.01 3.08 -0.13
C PRO A 343 6.93 3.30 -1.19
N PHE A 344 7.11 4.30 -2.05
CA PHE A 344 6.20 4.59 -3.13
C PHE A 344 6.92 5.19 -4.33
N ILE A 345 6.83 4.52 -5.48
CA ILE A 345 7.47 4.93 -6.73
C ILE A 345 6.45 4.88 -7.86
N ILE A 346 6.45 5.89 -8.73
CA ILE A 346 5.74 5.87 -10.01
C ILE A 346 6.76 6.08 -11.13
N PHE A 347 6.70 5.23 -12.16
CA PHE A 347 7.43 5.40 -13.40
C PHE A 347 6.48 5.28 -14.59
N ASP A 348 6.50 6.29 -15.47
CA ASP A 348 5.76 6.28 -16.74
C ASP A 348 6.73 6.58 -17.88
N PRO A 349 7.08 5.59 -18.71
CA PRO A 349 8.08 5.76 -19.78
C PRO A 349 7.61 6.64 -20.92
N ARG A 350 6.30 6.95 -21.00
CA ARG A 350 5.69 7.70 -22.12
C ARG A 350 5.85 9.21 -22.01
N ASN A 351 6.25 9.69 -20.84
CA ASN A 351 6.32 11.14 -20.57
C ASN A 351 7.71 11.49 -20.04
N ASP A 352 8.21 12.68 -20.44
CA ASP A 352 9.36 13.32 -19.82
C ASP A 352 9.01 13.81 -18.41
N LEU A 353 8.61 12.88 -17.58
CA LEU A 353 8.35 13.15 -16.17
C LEU A 353 9.67 13.42 -15.45
N ARG A 354 9.59 13.84 -14.21
CA ARG A 354 10.72 14.10 -13.31
C ARG A 354 11.52 12.83 -12.99
N ASN A 355 11.96 12.12 -14.01
CA ASN A 355 12.69 10.89 -13.86
C ASN A 355 13.91 11.07 -12.95
N GLY A 356 14.08 10.17 -11.98
CA GLY A 356 15.15 10.18 -10.99
C GLY A 356 15.03 11.28 -9.92
N LYS A 357 13.90 11.98 -9.79
CA LYS A 357 13.72 13.00 -8.75
C LYS A 357 12.87 12.49 -7.59
N ALA A 358 13.22 12.96 -6.40
CA ALA A 358 12.43 12.73 -5.20
C ALA A 358 11.34 13.81 -5.04
N CYS A 359 10.18 13.42 -4.54
CA CYS A 359 9.11 14.30 -4.10
C CYS A 359 8.92 14.12 -2.59
N SER A 360 9.12 15.18 -1.80
CA SER A 360 8.99 15.18 -0.34
C SER A 360 7.66 15.73 0.15
N GLU A 361 6.74 16.05 -0.76
CA GLU A 361 5.39 16.44 -0.36
C GLU A 361 4.63 15.23 0.22
N PRO A 362 3.84 15.43 1.27
CA PRO A 362 3.08 14.34 1.88
C PRO A 362 2.01 13.84 0.92
N ILE A 363 1.97 12.54 0.71
CA ILE A 363 0.91 11.89 -0.07
C ILE A 363 0.37 10.66 0.67
N GLY A 364 -0.94 10.43 0.54
CA GLY A 364 -1.56 9.19 0.98
C GLY A 364 -1.67 8.17 -0.15
N LEU A 365 -1.59 6.88 0.16
CA LEU A 365 -1.85 5.82 -0.82
C LEU A 365 -3.27 5.88 -1.41
N ILE A 366 -4.19 6.58 -0.76
CA ILE A 366 -5.53 6.86 -1.29
C ILE A 366 -5.49 7.58 -2.65
N ASN A 367 -4.42 8.30 -2.93
CA ASN A 367 -4.24 9.07 -4.16
C ASN A 367 -3.99 8.18 -5.39
N VAL A 368 -3.60 6.91 -5.18
CA VAL A 368 -3.24 5.97 -6.27
C VAL A 368 -4.40 5.72 -7.22
N TYR A 369 -5.61 5.51 -6.70
CA TYR A 369 -6.77 5.20 -7.52
C TYR A 369 -7.03 6.29 -8.58
N ARG A 370 -7.19 7.55 -8.14
CA ARG A 370 -7.46 8.69 -9.04
C ARG A 370 -6.28 8.98 -9.96
N THR A 371 -5.06 8.81 -9.47
CA THR A 371 -3.84 9.01 -10.27
C THR A 371 -3.76 8.03 -11.43
N LEU A 372 -4.01 6.75 -11.17
CA LEU A 372 -4.03 5.75 -12.24
C LEU A 372 -5.14 6.01 -13.26
N CYS A 373 -6.31 6.42 -12.80
CA CYS A 373 -7.39 6.81 -13.69
C CYS A 373 -6.95 7.94 -14.64
N GLU A 374 -6.33 9.00 -14.10
CA GLU A 374 -5.85 10.12 -14.92
C GLU A 374 -4.74 9.71 -15.89
N LEU A 375 -3.76 8.94 -15.45
CA LEU A 375 -2.64 8.48 -16.29
C LEU A 375 -3.08 7.56 -17.43
N THR A 376 -4.20 6.86 -17.27
CA THR A 376 -4.75 5.90 -18.25
C THR A 376 -5.93 6.46 -19.05
N GLY A 377 -6.40 7.68 -18.74
CA GLY A 377 -7.57 8.28 -19.38
C GLY A 377 -8.90 7.64 -18.98
N ILE A 378 -8.94 6.87 -17.88
CA ILE A 378 -10.15 6.27 -17.33
C ILE A 378 -10.80 7.27 -16.38
N SER A 379 -12.12 7.49 -16.50
CA SER A 379 -12.85 8.33 -15.56
C SER A 379 -12.93 7.68 -14.18
N ALA A 380 -12.42 8.37 -13.16
CA ALA A 380 -12.60 7.91 -11.78
C ALA A 380 -14.05 8.10 -11.33
N PRO A 381 -14.64 7.16 -10.57
CA PRO A 381 -15.96 7.36 -9.96
C PRO A 381 -15.97 8.57 -9.01
N ASP A 382 -17.11 9.27 -8.91
CA ASP A 382 -17.25 10.49 -8.12
C ASP A 382 -17.01 10.29 -6.62
N TYR A 383 -17.28 9.08 -6.11
CA TYR A 383 -17.09 8.76 -4.69
C TYR A 383 -15.62 8.60 -4.28
N VAL A 384 -14.68 8.46 -5.24
CA VAL A 384 -13.25 8.23 -4.95
C VAL A 384 -12.70 9.42 -4.18
N ASP A 385 -12.13 9.13 -3.03
CA ASP A 385 -11.43 10.10 -2.18
C ASP A 385 -10.10 10.50 -2.80
N GLY A 386 -9.14 10.87 -2.30
CA GLY A 386 -7.82 11.11 -2.86
C GLY A 386 -7.82 12.03 -4.08
N MET A 387 -6.78 12.77 -4.23
CA MET A 387 -6.53 13.60 -5.41
C MET A 387 -5.57 12.87 -6.36
N SER A 388 -5.56 13.26 -7.62
CA SER A 388 -4.49 12.84 -8.52
C SER A 388 -3.18 13.53 -8.15
N ILE A 389 -2.10 12.76 -8.10
CA ILE A 389 -0.75 13.28 -7.90
C ILE A 389 0.00 13.52 -9.23
N THR A 390 -0.71 13.44 -10.36
CA THR A 390 -0.16 13.75 -11.69
C THR A 390 0.52 15.14 -11.77
N PRO A 391 0.04 16.20 -11.09
CA PRO A 391 0.75 17.47 -11.05
C PRO A 391 2.20 17.37 -10.56
N TRP A 392 2.46 16.55 -9.53
CA TRP A 392 3.84 16.32 -9.05
C TRP A 392 4.69 15.53 -10.05
N LEU A 393 4.06 14.65 -10.82
CA LEU A 393 4.74 13.92 -11.89
C LEU A 393 5.19 14.85 -13.01
N LYS A 394 4.36 15.86 -13.34
CA LYS A 394 4.57 16.80 -14.48
C LYS A 394 5.30 18.08 -14.13
N ASN A 395 5.80 18.25 -12.90
CA ASN A 395 6.42 19.48 -12.41
C ASN A 395 5.52 20.75 -12.57
N SER A 396 4.21 20.57 -12.56
CA SER A 396 3.25 21.65 -12.51
C SER A 396 3.14 22.20 -11.09
N GLU A 397 2.47 23.35 -10.92
CA GLU A 397 2.24 23.91 -9.59
C GLU A 397 1.59 22.87 -8.68
N LEU A 398 2.24 22.65 -7.53
CA LEU A 398 1.74 21.70 -6.55
C LEU A 398 0.46 22.27 -5.93
N PRO A 399 -0.55 21.41 -5.67
CA PRO A 399 -1.68 21.81 -4.85
C PRO A 399 -1.18 22.38 -3.51
N LYS A 400 -1.93 23.30 -2.93
CA LYS A 400 -1.63 23.80 -1.57
C LYS A 400 -1.47 22.62 -0.63
N GLU A 401 -0.59 22.77 0.34
CA GLU A 401 -0.25 21.79 1.38
C GLU A 401 -1.50 21.01 1.85
N GLN A 402 -1.50 19.70 1.57
CA GLN A 402 -2.55 18.79 2.00
C GLN A 402 -1.88 17.65 2.76
N PRO A 403 -2.29 17.36 4.00
CA PRO A 403 -1.74 16.25 4.74
C PRO A 403 -2.16 14.90 4.14
N ALA A 404 -1.32 13.89 4.31
CA ALA A 404 -1.77 12.51 4.25
C ALA A 404 -2.59 12.21 5.51
N LEU A 405 -3.80 11.68 5.34
CA LEU A 405 -4.65 11.22 6.43
C LEU A 405 -4.44 9.73 6.65
N ILE A 406 -4.20 9.34 7.88
CA ILE A 406 -4.06 7.95 8.30
C ILE A 406 -5.09 7.65 9.37
N THR A 407 -5.77 6.52 9.27
CA THR A 407 -6.85 6.12 10.20
C THR A 407 -6.53 4.76 10.81
N TRP A 408 -6.55 4.66 12.16
CA TRP A 408 -6.38 3.38 12.84
C TRP A 408 -7.46 3.16 13.90
N GLY A 409 -8.53 2.47 13.52
CA GLY A 409 -9.77 2.42 14.30
C GLY A 409 -10.61 3.70 14.16
N ARG A 410 -11.89 3.66 14.53
CA ARG A 410 -12.76 4.82 14.45
C ARG A 410 -12.39 5.87 15.50
N GLY A 411 -12.21 7.12 15.07
CA GLY A 411 -11.83 8.23 15.94
C GLY A 411 -10.33 8.40 16.18
N ASN A 412 -9.46 7.50 15.64
CA ASN A 412 -8.02 7.66 15.75
C ASN A 412 -7.45 8.06 14.39
N TYR A 413 -6.81 9.22 14.35
CA TYR A 413 -6.30 9.82 13.13
C TYR A 413 -4.89 10.32 13.27
N SER A 414 -4.12 10.24 12.19
CA SER A 414 -2.86 10.94 12.02
C SER A 414 -2.92 11.82 10.77
N LEU A 415 -2.47 13.05 10.90
CA LEU A 415 -2.21 13.97 9.80
C LEU A 415 -0.71 14.09 9.61
N ARG A 416 -0.20 13.61 8.48
CA ARG A 416 1.21 13.77 8.13
C ARG A 416 1.36 14.90 7.11
N LEU A 417 1.96 15.99 7.57
CA LEU A 417 2.32 17.15 6.77
C LEU A 417 3.80 17.04 6.36
N LYS A 418 4.32 18.03 5.65
CA LYS A 418 5.71 18.03 5.21
C LYS A 418 6.69 17.89 6.37
N ASP A 419 6.53 18.75 7.39
CA ASP A 419 7.43 18.85 8.52
C ASP A 419 6.79 18.46 9.86
N TRP A 420 5.53 18.09 9.86
CA TRP A 420 4.78 17.85 11.09
C TRP A 420 3.97 16.56 11.01
N ARG A 421 3.82 15.93 12.16
CA ARG A 421 2.80 14.88 12.38
C ARG A 421 1.91 15.31 13.53
N TYR A 422 0.59 15.16 13.36
CA TYR A 422 -0.40 15.37 14.39
C TYR A 422 -1.27 14.12 14.51
N ASN A 423 -1.30 13.51 15.69
CA ASN A 423 -2.15 12.38 16.01
C ASN A 423 -3.26 12.83 16.95
N ARG A 424 -4.48 12.38 16.69
CA ARG A 424 -5.64 12.58 17.54
C ARG A 424 -6.31 11.23 17.78
N TYR A 425 -6.56 10.93 19.04
CA TYR A 425 -7.21 9.70 19.47
C TYR A 425 -8.68 9.93 19.81
N PHE A 426 -9.48 8.84 19.84
CA PHE A 426 -10.93 8.87 20.06
C PHE A 426 -11.31 9.47 21.41
N ASP A 427 -10.44 9.40 22.41
CA ASP A 427 -10.65 9.96 23.78
C ASP A 427 -10.28 11.44 23.86
N GLY A 428 -9.84 12.03 22.76
CA GLY A 428 -9.44 13.43 22.67
C GLY A 428 -7.98 13.68 23.00
N SER A 429 -7.20 12.67 23.37
CA SER A 429 -5.76 12.82 23.59
C SER A 429 -5.00 13.00 22.27
N GLU A 430 -3.83 13.65 22.33
CA GLU A 430 -3.14 14.17 21.17
C GLU A 430 -1.64 13.94 21.22
N GLU A 431 -1.01 13.87 20.05
CA GLU A 431 0.43 13.92 19.87
C GLU A 431 0.76 14.90 18.75
N LEU A 432 1.86 15.63 18.88
CA LEU A 432 2.39 16.53 17.85
C LEU A 432 3.91 16.37 17.76
N TYR A 433 4.44 16.19 16.56
CA TYR A 433 5.86 16.03 16.31
C TYR A 433 6.36 16.94 15.20
N ASN A 434 7.57 17.49 15.36
CA ASN A 434 8.25 18.30 14.37
C ASN A 434 9.36 17.51 13.68
N HIS A 435 9.10 16.93 12.53
CA HIS A 435 10.03 16.06 11.81
C HIS A 435 11.33 16.74 11.32
N ARG A 436 11.39 18.09 11.28
CA ARG A 436 12.66 18.78 11.03
C ARG A 436 13.63 18.69 12.19
N LYS A 437 13.13 18.64 13.42
CA LYS A 437 13.93 18.66 14.65
C LYS A 437 13.98 17.28 15.30
N ASP A 438 12.92 16.51 15.14
CA ASP A 438 12.69 15.22 15.76
C ASP A 438 12.09 14.24 14.74
N PRO A 439 12.91 13.70 13.80
CA PRO A 439 12.45 12.78 12.77
C PRO A 439 12.01 11.43 13.34
N TYR A 440 12.36 11.13 14.59
CA TYR A 440 12.03 9.87 15.27
C TYR A 440 10.83 9.96 16.21
N GLU A 441 10.17 11.13 16.27
CA GLU A 441 8.98 11.35 17.11
C GLU A 441 9.22 11.09 18.61
N TRP A 442 10.39 11.52 19.12
CA TRP A 442 10.80 11.28 20.50
C TRP A 442 10.21 12.23 21.52
N THR A 443 9.66 13.35 21.09
CA THR A 443 9.13 14.38 21.98
C THR A 443 7.76 14.83 21.54
N ASN A 444 6.75 14.47 22.33
CA ASN A 444 5.39 14.90 22.10
C ASN A 444 5.19 16.37 22.50
N LEU A 445 4.91 17.23 21.52
CA LEU A 445 4.71 18.66 21.70
C LEU A 445 3.24 19.06 21.96
N ALA A 446 2.32 18.11 21.99
CA ALA A 446 0.88 18.42 22.07
C ALA A 446 0.47 19.09 23.38
N ASN A 447 1.23 18.90 24.47
CA ASN A 447 0.98 19.52 25.76
C ASN A 447 1.64 20.91 25.93
N ASP A 448 2.44 21.35 24.97
CA ASP A 448 3.05 22.67 24.99
C ASP A 448 2.06 23.72 24.49
N PRO A 449 1.69 24.72 25.32
CA PRO A 449 0.68 25.72 24.96
C PRO A 449 1.02 26.55 23.73
N ASP A 450 2.30 26.67 23.36
CA ASP A 450 2.73 27.40 22.18
C ASP A 450 2.21 26.77 20.88
N TYR A 451 1.95 25.46 20.88
CA TYR A 451 1.43 24.73 19.72
C TYR A 451 -0.10 24.58 19.71
N ALA A 452 -0.82 24.98 20.79
CA ALA A 452 -2.28 24.83 20.86
C ALA A 452 -3.03 25.47 19.67
N PRO A 453 -2.68 26.68 19.17
CA PRO A 453 -3.36 27.25 18.00
C PRO A 453 -3.14 26.43 16.72
N MET A 454 -1.96 25.85 16.56
CA MET A 454 -1.64 24.99 15.40
C MET A 454 -2.45 23.70 15.47
N ILE A 455 -2.50 23.04 16.61
CA ILE A 455 -3.27 21.80 16.83
C ILE A 455 -4.75 22.05 16.52
N GLN A 456 -5.32 23.13 17.08
CA GLN A 456 -6.71 23.50 16.82
C GLN A 456 -6.99 23.71 15.32
N ASN A 457 -6.11 24.39 14.63
CA ASN A 457 -6.22 24.62 13.17
C ASN A 457 -6.18 23.28 12.41
N LEU A 458 -5.19 22.42 12.69
CA LEU A 458 -5.06 21.12 12.05
C LEU A 458 -6.29 20.26 12.26
N ALA A 459 -6.79 20.17 13.49
CA ALA A 459 -7.97 19.41 13.83
C ALA A 459 -9.22 19.93 13.11
N GLN A 460 -9.46 21.25 13.13
CA GLN A 460 -10.64 21.86 12.49
C GLN A 460 -10.62 21.74 10.97
N LYS A 461 -9.44 21.86 10.36
CA LYS A 461 -9.31 21.91 8.91
C LYS A 461 -9.30 20.53 8.26
N TRP A 462 -8.65 19.55 8.90
CA TRP A 462 -8.27 18.31 8.22
C TRP A 462 -8.83 17.03 8.81
N LEU A 463 -9.20 17.00 10.11
CA LEU A 463 -9.80 15.78 10.66
C LEU A 463 -11.21 15.55 10.09
N PRO A 464 -11.61 14.30 9.89
CA PRO A 464 -12.94 13.94 9.44
C PRO A 464 -14.03 14.54 10.34
N LYS A 465 -15.01 15.22 9.74
CA LYS A 465 -16.18 15.77 10.45
C LYS A 465 -17.32 14.77 10.57
N GLN A 466 -17.29 13.75 9.74
CA GLN A 466 -18.28 12.67 9.71
C GLN A 466 -17.53 11.35 9.54
N GLU A 467 -18.01 10.36 10.26
CA GLU A 467 -17.48 9.01 10.27
C GLU A 467 -18.58 8.01 9.97
N ALA A 468 -18.35 7.14 9.00
CA ALA A 468 -19.25 6.00 8.80
C ALA A 468 -19.16 5.07 10.03
N PRO A 469 -20.27 4.44 10.44
CA PRO A 469 -20.23 3.41 11.44
C PRO A 469 -19.32 2.26 10.97
N GLN A 470 -18.67 1.60 11.93
CA GLN A 470 -17.86 0.43 11.63
C GLN A 470 -18.74 -0.66 11.00
N VAL A 471 -18.25 -1.24 9.90
CA VAL A 471 -18.90 -2.41 9.32
C VAL A 471 -18.67 -3.61 10.24
N THR A 472 -19.77 -4.20 10.75
CA THR A 472 -19.74 -5.22 11.81
C THR A 472 -19.81 -6.67 11.32
N SER A 473 -19.98 -6.88 10.03
CA SER A 473 -20.21 -8.21 9.42
C SER A 473 -18.95 -9.06 9.21
N GLY A 474 -17.83 -8.69 9.80
CA GLY A 474 -16.56 -9.43 9.66
C GLY A 474 -15.98 -9.90 10.99
N ARG A 475 -15.15 -10.92 10.97
CA ARG A 475 -14.33 -11.28 12.12
C ARG A 475 -13.18 -10.28 12.22
N GLU A 476 -13.24 -9.47 13.25
CA GLU A 476 -12.16 -8.57 13.61
C GLU A 476 -10.93 -9.39 14.04
N LEU A 477 -9.83 -9.24 13.33
CA LEU A 477 -8.59 -9.97 13.62
C LEU A 477 -7.74 -9.29 14.70
N TYR A 478 -7.86 -7.96 14.82
CA TYR A 478 -7.14 -7.16 15.80
C TYR A 478 -8.06 -6.23 16.56
N ASN A 479 -7.82 -6.14 17.84
CA ASN A 479 -8.53 -5.23 18.72
C ASN A 479 -7.76 -3.91 18.79
N VAL A 480 -8.38 -2.84 18.31
CA VAL A 480 -7.89 -1.48 18.43
C VAL A 480 -8.69 -0.79 19.54
N ALA A 481 -8.05 0.01 20.39
CA ALA A 481 -8.77 0.93 21.24
C ALA A 481 -9.27 2.09 20.35
N ASP A 482 -10.56 2.16 20.13
CA ASP A 482 -11.21 3.17 19.29
C ASP A 482 -12.57 3.59 19.86
N ALA A 483 -13.30 4.46 19.15
CA ALA A 483 -14.59 4.95 19.60
C ALA A 483 -15.65 3.85 19.83
N ASP A 484 -15.52 2.70 19.17
CA ASP A 484 -16.45 1.57 19.30
C ASP A 484 -16.01 0.58 20.41
N GLN A 485 -14.69 0.50 20.71
CA GLN A 485 -14.11 -0.40 21.70
C GLN A 485 -13.05 0.30 22.57
N PRO A 486 -13.44 1.33 23.36
CA PRO A 486 -12.50 2.29 23.93
C PRO A 486 -11.49 1.73 24.93
N MET A 487 -11.77 0.63 25.59
CA MET A 487 -10.92 0.13 26.69
C MET A 487 -10.23 -1.21 26.42
N LYS A 488 -10.52 -1.88 25.30
CA LYS A 488 -10.13 -3.28 25.15
C LYS A 488 -8.61 -3.51 25.11
N ASN A 489 -7.89 -2.73 24.31
CA ASN A 489 -6.44 -2.84 24.24
C ASN A 489 -5.74 -2.10 25.37
N VAL A 490 -6.25 -0.95 25.80
CA VAL A 490 -5.68 -0.17 26.90
C VAL A 490 -5.59 -1.01 28.17
N GLN A 491 -6.67 -1.71 28.56
CA GLN A 491 -6.67 -2.58 29.73
C GLN A 491 -5.72 -3.78 29.59
N SER A 492 -5.61 -4.34 28.38
CA SER A 492 -4.71 -5.46 28.11
C SER A 492 -3.25 -5.02 28.21
N HIS A 493 -2.93 -3.87 27.63
CA HIS A 493 -1.61 -3.26 27.73
C HIS A 493 -1.23 -2.97 29.18
N GLN A 494 -2.08 -2.29 29.94
CA GLN A 494 -1.84 -1.97 31.35
C GLN A 494 -1.65 -3.23 32.22
N ARG A 495 -2.46 -4.28 32.00
CA ARG A 495 -2.28 -5.55 32.69
C ARG A 495 -0.93 -6.19 32.36
N PHE A 496 -0.54 -6.15 31.09
CA PHE A 496 0.73 -6.69 30.64
C PHE A 496 1.91 -5.94 31.27
N VAL A 497 1.92 -4.60 31.20
CA VAL A 497 2.95 -3.75 31.83
C VAL A 497 3.05 -4.04 33.34
N LYS A 498 1.91 -4.09 34.04
CA LYS A 498 1.87 -4.41 35.47
C LYS A 498 2.43 -5.79 35.79
N GLN A 499 2.12 -6.79 34.96
CA GLN A 499 2.65 -8.16 35.15
C GLN A 499 4.15 -8.21 34.90
N TYR A 500 4.63 -7.54 33.84
CA TYR A 500 6.03 -7.45 33.50
C TYR A 500 6.85 -6.80 34.60
N ASN A 501 6.42 -5.65 35.11
CA ASN A 501 7.11 -4.94 36.18
C ASN A 501 7.14 -5.75 37.50
N LYS A 502 6.09 -6.54 37.79
CA LYS A 502 6.07 -7.46 38.94
C LYS A 502 7.13 -8.56 38.84
N GLN A 503 7.44 -9.02 37.63
CA GLN A 503 8.43 -10.07 37.42
C GLN A 503 9.87 -9.55 37.50
N ARG A 504 10.08 -8.24 37.77
CA ARG A 504 11.39 -7.58 37.84
C ARG A 504 12.29 -7.87 36.63
N LEU A 505 11.71 -8.03 35.47
CA LEU A 505 12.45 -8.16 34.23
C LEU A 505 13.08 -6.80 33.90
N GLN A 506 14.37 -6.70 33.86
CA GLN A 506 15.12 -5.46 33.58
C GLN A 506 15.21 -5.20 32.08
N PRO A 507 15.15 -3.93 31.60
CA PRO A 507 14.76 -2.74 32.36
C PRO A 507 13.25 -2.67 32.60
N PRO A 508 12.78 -1.96 33.65
CA PRO A 508 11.33 -1.78 33.86
C PRO A 508 10.70 -1.09 32.66
N LEU A 509 9.44 -1.42 32.43
CA LEU A 509 8.59 -0.67 31.52
C LEU A 509 8.02 0.51 32.30
N ASP A 510 8.31 1.72 31.85
CA ASP A 510 7.72 2.95 32.40
C ASP A 510 6.32 3.17 31.87
#